data_798f83c74b165076bd248eddd22caaf5
#
_entry.id   798f83c74b165076bd248eddd22caaf5
#
_cell.length_a   1.000
_cell.length_b   1.000
_cell.length_c   1.000
_cell.angle_alpha   90.00
_cell.angle_beta   90.00
_cell.angle_gamma   90.00
#
_symmetry.space_group_name_H-M   'P 1'
#
loop_
_entity.id
_entity.type
_entity.pdbx_description
1 polymer ?
#
loop_
_entity_poly.entity_id
_entity_poly.type
_entity_poly.pdbx_seq_one_letter_code
_entity_poly.pdbx_strand_id
1 'polypeptide(L)'
;MAKPAMPKKAKTIRIWLWVIILLFVGMFFTMKYTIMGKANIINSMVENCVQNVPAHPQWQQDLQKLGFTGNTDWVPQAYCECTLVPIFEPMAETEIRQFSKLSPEERMSKMGGSQGFQQRHEQCLKQIQKS
;
A
#
# COMPACT_ATOMS: atom_id res chain seq x y z
N MET A 1 -53.06 24.67 17.28
CA MET A 1 -52.78 23.30 17.78
C MET A 1 -51.41 23.28 18.41
N ALA A 2 -51.33 23.05 19.71
CA ALA A 2 -50.06 22.92 20.41
C ALA A 2 -49.47 21.56 20.07
N LYS A 3 -48.19 21.52 19.64
CA LYS A 3 -47.45 20.26 19.51
C LYS A 3 -47.37 19.58 20.88
N PRO A 4 -47.65 18.29 21.01
CA PRO A 4 -47.50 17.60 22.26
C PRO A 4 -46.06 17.72 22.74
N ALA A 5 -45.87 18.17 24.00
CA ALA A 5 -44.54 18.25 24.59
C ALA A 5 -43.95 16.82 24.66
N MET A 6 -42.83 16.57 24.00
CA MET A 6 -42.15 15.30 24.10
C MET A 6 -41.73 15.05 25.57
N PRO A 7 -41.97 13.86 26.12
CA PRO A 7 -41.55 13.54 27.46
C PRO A 7 -40.04 13.71 27.61
N LYS A 8 -39.56 14.24 28.72
CA LYS A 8 -38.12 14.49 28.97
C LYS A 8 -37.27 13.27 28.68
N LYS A 9 -37.77 12.06 28.93
CA LYS A 9 -37.09 10.80 28.61
C LYS A 9 -36.84 10.58 27.13
N ALA A 10 -37.76 10.98 26.25
CA ALA A 10 -37.61 10.85 24.81
C ALA A 10 -36.55 11.80 24.23
N LYS A 11 -36.40 12.99 24.81
CA LYS A 11 -35.33 13.94 24.45
C LYS A 11 -33.95 13.38 24.81
N THR A 12 -33.82 12.79 25.98
CA THR A 12 -32.59 12.19 26.45
C THR A 12 -32.18 10.99 25.57
N ILE A 13 -33.13 10.13 25.22
CA ILE A 13 -32.88 8.99 24.32
C ILE A 13 -32.41 9.45 22.94
N ARG A 14 -33.01 10.50 22.39
CA ARG A 14 -32.59 11.09 21.09
C ARG A 14 -31.17 11.61 21.16
N ILE A 15 -30.80 12.31 22.21
CA ILE A 15 -29.45 12.85 22.40
C ILE A 15 -28.45 11.69 22.47
N TRP A 16 -28.75 10.64 23.24
CA TRP A 16 -27.90 9.46 23.36
C TRP A 16 -27.73 8.72 22.01
N LEU A 17 -28.78 8.61 21.23
CA LEU A 17 -28.71 8.02 19.88
C LEU A 17 -27.78 8.84 18.96
N TRP A 18 -27.88 10.16 18.99
CA TRP A 18 -26.99 11.03 18.22
C TRP A 18 -25.52 10.90 18.65
N VAL A 19 -25.27 10.82 19.95
CA VAL A 19 -23.92 10.61 20.48
C VAL A 19 -23.34 9.27 20.01
N ILE A 20 -24.12 8.21 20.08
CA ILE A 20 -23.69 6.88 19.59
C ILE A 20 -23.40 6.92 18.08
N ILE A 21 -24.26 7.52 17.28
CA ILE A 21 -24.05 7.67 15.84
C ILE A 21 -22.76 8.44 15.55
N LEU A 22 -22.54 9.55 16.24
CA LEU A 22 -21.32 10.35 16.06
C LEU A 22 -20.05 9.58 16.45
N LEU A 23 -20.11 8.78 17.52
CA LEU A 23 -19.01 7.92 17.93
C LEU A 23 -18.71 6.85 16.87
N PHE A 24 -19.74 6.19 16.32
CA PHE A 24 -19.56 5.22 15.25
C PHE A 24 -18.99 5.84 13.97
N VAL A 25 -19.51 7.00 13.59
CA VAL A 25 -18.99 7.74 12.41
C VAL A 25 -17.53 8.15 12.64
N GLY A 26 -17.20 8.69 13.81
CA GLY A 26 -15.82 9.04 14.16
C GLY A 26 -14.87 7.83 14.12
N MET A 27 -15.30 6.71 14.69
CA MET A 27 -14.52 5.47 14.69
C MET A 27 -14.33 4.92 13.25
N PHE A 28 -15.36 5.01 12.42
CA PHE A 28 -15.31 4.58 11.05
C PHE A 28 -14.36 5.45 10.20
N PHE A 29 -14.40 6.76 10.41
CA PHE A 29 -13.48 7.69 9.74
C PHE A 29 -12.02 7.47 10.16
N THR A 30 -11.75 7.27 11.46
CA THR A 30 -10.38 6.99 11.93
C THR A 30 -9.84 5.68 11.38
N MET A 31 -10.65 4.63 11.31
CA MET A 31 -10.24 3.37 10.69
C MET A 31 -9.92 3.52 9.20
N LYS A 32 -10.76 4.22 8.44
CA LYS A 32 -10.49 4.48 7.01
C LYS A 32 -9.23 5.32 6.81
N TYR A 33 -9.00 6.33 7.62
CA TYR A 33 -7.82 7.19 7.51
C TYR A 33 -6.52 6.43 7.75
N THR A 34 -6.49 5.52 8.72
CA THR A 34 -5.28 4.74 9.04
C THR A 34 -4.96 3.71 7.95
N ILE A 35 -5.98 3.03 7.43
CA ILE A 35 -5.83 2.02 6.38
C ILE A 35 -5.49 2.67 5.04
N MET A 36 -6.15 3.76 4.68
CA MET A 36 -5.90 4.50 3.44
C MET A 36 -4.53 5.16 3.40
N GLY A 37 -4.00 5.66 4.53
CA GLY A 37 -2.69 6.27 4.61
C GLY A 37 -1.58 5.30 4.21
N LYS A 38 -1.57 4.10 4.78
CA LYS A 38 -0.61 3.05 4.46
C LYS A 38 -0.71 2.57 3.00
N ALA A 39 -1.93 2.30 2.53
CA ALA A 39 -2.17 1.87 1.16
C ALA A 39 -1.70 2.92 0.15
N ASN A 40 -1.96 4.20 0.40
CA ASN A 40 -1.51 5.29 -0.46
C ASN A 40 0.02 5.40 -0.52
N ILE A 41 0.71 5.20 0.59
CA ILE A 41 2.17 5.21 0.63
C ILE A 41 2.74 4.05 -0.21
N ILE A 42 2.22 2.85 -0.02
CA ILE A 42 2.63 1.67 -0.80
C ILE A 42 2.35 1.87 -2.28
N ASN A 43 1.18 2.37 -2.64
CA ASN A 43 0.83 2.65 -4.04
C ASN A 43 1.74 3.70 -4.66
N SER A 44 2.11 4.75 -3.94
CA SER A 44 3.06 5.75 -4.40
C SER A 44 4.46 5.17 -4.63
N MET A 45 4.90 4.26 -3.76
CA MET A 45 6.17 3.55 -3.94
C MET A 45 6.15 2.64 -5.16
N VAL A 46 5.06 1.89 -5.36
CA VAL A 46 4.87 1.04 -6.53
C VAL A 46 4.86 1.88 -7.80
N GLU A 47 4.13 2.97 -7.83
CA GLU A 47 4.07 3.89 -8.98
C GLU A 47 5.45 4.47 -9.32
N ASN A 48 6.20 4.91 -8.32
CA ASN A 48 7.57 5.40 -8.51
C ASN A 48 8.48 4.29 -9.05
N CYS A 49 8.36 3.07 -8.55
CA CYS A 49 9.05 1.90 -9.07
C CYS A 49 8.70 1.65 -10.55
N VAL A 50 7.43 1.67 -10.90
CA VAL A 50 6.95 1.46 -12.29
C VAL A 50 7.54 2.48 -13.26
N GLN A 51 7.70 3.71 -12.83
CA GLN A 51 8.30 4.77 -13.67
C GLN A 51 9.81 4.62 -13.83
N ASN A 52 10.51 4.12 -12.81
CA ASN A 52 11.97 4.06 -12.80
C ASN A 52 12.55 2.72 -13.31
N VAL A 53 11.85 1.62 -13.11
CA VAL A 53 12.33 0.28 -13.49
C VAL A 53 12.61 0.15 -15.00
N PRO A 54 11.74 0.61 -15.92
CA PRO A 54 12.01 0.50 -17.34
C PRO A 54 13.20 1.36 -17.83
N ALA A 55 13.55 2.39 -17.08
CA ALA A 55 14.69 3.25 -17.38
C ALA A 55 16.06 2.60 -17.04
N HIS A 56 16.04 1.52 -16.24
CA HIS A 56 17.26 0.83 -15.87
C HIS A 56 17.80 0.00 -17.03
N PRO A 57 19.08 0.14 -17.42
CA PRO A 57 19.61 -0.52 -18.62
C PRO A 57 19.57 -2.06 -18.52
N GLN A 58 19.66 -2.61 -17.33
CA GLN A 58 19.62 -4.07 -17.12
C GLN A 58 18.21 -4.65 -17.27
N TRP A 59 17.17 -3.84 -17.15
CA TRP A 59 15.79 -4.28 -17.24
C TRP A 59 15.46 -4.95 -18.56
N GLN A 60 15.83 -4.34 -19.67
CA GLN A 60 15.58 -4.89 -21.00
C GLN A 60 16.33 -6.20 -21.24
N GLN A 61 17.55 -6.30 -20.74
CA GLN A 61 18.34 -7.51 -20.83
C GLN A 61 17.71 -8.67 -20.03
N ASP A 62 17.22 -8.38 -18.84
CA ASP A 62 16.57 -9.37 -17.98
C ASP A 62 15.26 -9.87 -18.60
N LEU A 63 14.47 -9.00 -19.21
CA LEU A 63 13.26 -9.38 -19.93
C LEU A 63 13.57 -10.27 -21.13
N GLN A 64 14.62 -9.95 -21.90
CA GLN A 64 15.05 -10.76 -23.04
C GLN A 64 15.54 -12.14 -22.61
N LYS A 65 16.35 -12.22 -21.54
CA LYS A 65 16.84 -13.49 -20.98
C LYS A 65 15.71 -14.42 -20.55
N LEU A 66 14.61 -13.86 -20.08
CA LEU A 66 13.45 -14.63 -19.61
C LEU A 66 12.44 -14.91 -20.72
N GLY A 67 12.69 -14.44 -21.94
CA GLY A 67 11.85 -14.73 -23.09
C GLY A 67 10.54 -13.93 -23.14
N PHE A 68 10.48 -12.76 -22.50
CA PHE A 68 9.34 -11.86 -22.64
C PHE A 68 9.31 -11.29 -24.06
N THR A 69 8.25 -11.59 -24.78
CA THR A 69 8.02 -11.12 -26.15
C THR A 69 6.67 -10.40 -26.25
N GLY A 70 6.56 -9.46 -27.18
CA GLY A 70 5.34 -8.71 -27.41
C GLY A 70 5.19 -7.50 -26.49
N ASN A 71 3.95 -7.16 -26.11
CA ASN A 71 3.68 -6.04 -25.24
C ASN A 71 4.06 -6.35 -23.80
N THR A 72 5.10 -5.67 -23.31
CA THR A 72 5.62 -5.81 -21.94
C THR A 72 5.30 -4.60 -21.05
N ASP A 73 4.39 -3.74 -21.45
CA ASP A 73 4.05 -2.51 -20.70
C ASP A 73 3.42 -2.79 -19.32
N TRP A 74 2.81 -3.95 -19.17
CA TRP A 74 2.22 -4.40 -17.91
C TRP A 74 3.23 -5.01 -16.93
N VAL A 75 4.40 -5.42 -17.42
CA VAL A 75 5.41 -6.15 -16.60
C VAL A 75 5.98 -5.30 -15.48
N PRO A 76 6.32 -4.01 -15.66
CA PRO A 76 6.80 -3.17 -14.57
C PRO A 76 5.82 -3.07 -13.41
N GLN A 77 4.53 -2.95 -13.67
CA GLN A 77 3.50 -2.91 -12.65
C GLN A 77 3.48 -4.21 -11.82
N ALA A 78 3.39 -5.35 -12.49
CA ALA A 78 3.38 -6.65 -11.85
C ALA A 78 4.67 -6.93 -11.07
N TYR A 79 5.81 -6.55 -11.62
CA TYR A 79 7.12 -6.68 -10.97
C TYR A 79 7.23 -5.84 -9.70
N CYS A 80 6.86 -4.56 -9.77
CA CYS A 80 6.92 -3.66 -8.63
C CYS A 80 5.96 -4.08 -7.51
N GLU A 81 4.76 -4.52 -7.85
CA GLU A 81 3.82 -5.08 -6.87
C GLU A 81 4.38 -6.34 -6.21
N CYS A 82 4.94 -7.27 -6.99
CA CYS A 82 5.54 -8.50 -6.47
C CYS A 82 6.72 -8.24 -5.54
N THR A 83 7.56 -7.26 -5.84
CA THR A 83 8.77 -6.97 -5.07
C THR A 83 8.54 -6.09 -3.86
N LEU A 84 7.64 -5.12 -3.93
CA LEU A 84 7.44 -4.12 -2.89
C LEU A 84 6.32 -4.45 -1.91
N VAL A 85 5.17 -4.89 -2.40
CA VAL A 85 3.99 -5.12 -1.54
C VAL A 85 4.26 -6.12 -0.41
N PRO A 86 4.89 -7.29 -0.65
CA PRO A 86 5.18 -8.25 0.43
C PRO A 86 6.13 -7.71 1.50
N ILE A 87 6.96 -6.73 1.17
CA ILE A 87 7.88 -6.11 2.14
C ILE A 87 7.14 -5.13 3.04
N PHE A 88 6.29 -4.29 2.46
CA PHE A 88 5.65 -3.18 3.16
C PHE A 88 4.31 -3.53 3.80
N GLU A 89 3.62 -4.53 3.30
CA GLU A 89 2.31 -4.93 3.82
C GLU A 89 2.34 -5.32 5.30
N PRO A 90 3.32 -6.12 5.81
CA PRO A 90 3.40 -6.42 7.24
C PRO A 90 3.90 -5.27 8.10
N MET A 91 4.47 -4.22 7.51
CA MET A 91 4.99 -3.07 8.26
C MET A 91 3.87 -2.13 8.71
N ALA A 92 4.05 -1.51 9.90
CA ALA A 92 3.20 -0.41 10.34
C ALA A 92 3.45 0.85 9.48
N GLU A 93 2.46 1.73 9.38
CA GLU A 93 2.59 2.99 8.62
C GLU A 93 3.79 3.83 9.08
N THR A 94 4.04 3.90 10.39
CA THR A 94 5.19 4.60 10.97
C THR A 94 6.52 4.02 10.52
N GLU A 95 6.63 2.71 10.42
CA GLU A 95 7.84 2.02 9.93
C GLU A 95 8.08 2.31 8.45
N ILE A 96 7.04 2.32 7.63
CA ILE A 96 7.14 2.65 6.21
C ILE A 96 7.62 4.10 6.03
N ARG A 97 7.08 5.03 6.82
CA ARG A 97 7.51 6.43 6.80
C ARG A 97 8.97 6.60 7.22
N GLN A 98 9.41 5.85 8.22
CA GLN A 98 10.82 5.83 8.63
C GLN A 98 11.72 5.24 7.55
N PHE A 99 11.26 4.17 6.89
CA PHE A 99 11.97 3.54 5.79
C PHE A 99 12.27 4.53 4.64
N SER A 100 11.32 5.41 4.31
CA SER A 100 11.50 6.41 3.26
C SER A 100 12.60 7.45 3.59
N LYS A 101 12.92 7.63 4.87
CA LYS A 101 13.96 8.56 5.36
C LYS A 101 15.34 7.93 5.44
N LEU A 102 15.45 6.62 5.30
CA LEU A 102 16.72 5.91 5.36
C LEU A 102 17.59 6.20 4.13
N SER A 103 18.91 6.07 4.28
CA SER A 103 19.83 6.09 3.15
C SER A 103 19.58 4.89 2.21
N PRO A 104 19.97 4.96 0.92
CA PRO A 104 19.85 3.83 0.01
C PRO A 104 20.50 2.53 0.51
N GLU A 105 21.63 2.65 1.21
CA GLU A 105 22.35 1.52 1.79
C GLU A 105 21.57 0.87 2.93
N GLU A 106 21.01 1.67 3.82
CA GLU A 106 20.18 1.20 4.93
C GLU A 106 18.88 0.55 4.43
N ARG A 107 18.27 1.10 3.38
CA ARG A 107 17.10 0.50 2.74
C ARG A 107 17.43 -0.87 2.17
N MET A 108 18.56 -0.98 1.48
CA MET A 108 19.03 -2.23 0.92
C MET A 108 19.27 -3.29 2.00
N SER A 109 19.91 -2.89 3.11
CA SER A 109 20.14 -3.77 4.26
C SER A 109 18.84 -4.29 4.86
N LYS A 110 17.82 -3.44 5.02
CA LYS A 110 16.51 -3.82 5.54
C LYS A 110 15.71 -4.72 4.59
N MET A 111 15.99 -4.64 3.30
CA MET A 111 15.38 -5.50 2.27
C MET A 111 16.08 -6.86 2.13
N GLY A 112 16.99 -7.21 3.02
CA GLY A 112 17.72 -8.47 2.99
C GLY A 112 19.08 -8.41 2.28
N GLY A 113 19.62 -7.20 2.05
CA GLY A 113 20.86 -6.99 1.35
C GLY A 113 20.76 -7.19 -0.17
N SER A 114 21.89 -7.08 -0.87
CA SER A 114 21.95 -7.24 -2.33
C SER A 114 21.54 -8.65 -2.79
N GLN A 115 21.91 -9.68 -2.04
CA GLN A 115 21.53 -11.06 -2.34
C GLN A 115 20.02 -11.29 -2.17
N GLY A 116 19.43 -10.81 -1.09
CA GLY A 116 17.99 -10.91 -0.85
C GLY A 116 17.17 -10.17 -1.92
N PHE A 117 17.63 -9.00 -2.32
CA PHE A 117 17.02 -8.25 -3.41
C PHE A 117 17.11 -8.99 -4.74
N GLN A 118 18.26 -9.56 -5.08
CA GLN A 118 18.46 -10.29 -6.32
C GLN A 118 17.63 -11.57 -6.40
N GLN A 119 17.53 -12.32 -5.31
CA GLN A 119 16.66 -13.49 -5.22
C GLN A 119 15.20 -13.12 -5.46
N ARG A 120 14.74 -12.05 -4.84
CA ARG A 120 13.36 -11.56 -4.99
C ARG A 120 13.09 -11.07 -6.42
N HIS A 121 14.04 -10.37 -7.01
CA HIS A 121 14.02 -9.94 -8.41
C HIS A 121 13.82 -11.14 -9.36
N GLU A 122 14.63 -12.16 -9.23
CA GLU A 122 14.53 -13.36 -10.06
C GLU A 122 13.23 -14.13 -9.82
N GLN A 123 12.83 -14.30 -8.57
CA GLN A 123 11.60 -14.99 -8.22
C GLN A 123 10.37 -14.28 -8.78
N CYS A 124 10.31 -12.96 -8.64
CA CYS A 124 9.19 -12.16 -9.15
C CYS A 124 9.11 -12.22 -10.68
N LEU A 125 10.22 -12.10 -11.38
CA LEU A 125 10.24 -12.21 -12.84
C LEU A 125 9.82 -13.60 -13.33
N LYS A 126 10.27 -14.65 -12.68
CA LYS A 126 9.86 -16.03 -13.02
C LYS A 126 8.38 -16.25 -12.75
N GLN A 127 7.86 -15.71 -11.65
CA GLN A 127 6.44 -15.83 -11.30
C GLN A 127 5.55 -15.11 -12.31
N ILE A 128 5.97 -13.93 -12.75
CA ILE A 128 5.25 -13.12 -13.75
C ILE A 128 5.28 -13.83 -15.10
N GLN A 129 6.40 -14.44 -15.48
CA GLN A 129 6.54 -15.20 -16.72
C GLN A 129 5.58 -16.38 -16.79
N LYS A 130 5.29 -17.03 -15.66
CA LYS A 130 4.37 -18.18 -15.57
C LYS A 130 2.89 -17.78 -15.60
N SER A 131 2.58 -16.52 -15.30
CA SER A 131 1.20 -16.04 -15.35
C SER A 131 0.86 -15.55 -16.76
#